data_581d9dd3cdf7a8e50ea579c3a4a4c3ae
#
_entry.id   581d9dd3cdf7a8e50ea579c3a4a4c3ae
#
_cell.length_a   1.000
_cell.length_b   1.000
_cell.length_c   1.000
_cell.angle_alpha   90.00
_cell.angle_beta   90.00
_cell.angle_gamma   90.00
#
_symmetry.space_group_name_H-M   'P 1'
#
loop_
_entity.id
_entity.type
_entity.pdbx_description
1 polymer ?
#
loop_
_entity_poly.entity_id
_entity_poly.type
_entity_poly.pdbx_seq_one_letter_code
_entity_poly.pdbx_strand_id
1 'polypeptide(L)'
;MPSPDIVRGIRTQIQSQLLPATNRYWRSQLQFGLQAYGLRAFQSAASNARQVVANAHTAQRKQERLFQNRGLADQLGAVFDGLQLVRPGSFVNCDHSDMNGLTAFVGAIQTRNGRAIPCLVETTYSDRLPGTPDAPKRKQALRRAHTEARRTQSFTGHYIDALQDFADRLGFWPRLIFDRGFGNETLVTHLHAEGATFYIRLKSGRYIACDGKLTEVKQLAANDATIRLYGLTLRVVRSPKSRRAKEPWYILTNDLTSSRSKIVRIYYHRFEIEEDFKDMKHIWELKRTRLNQPASLKVILWFVSLGIALLYTVTRPTKQSVRSRHSKKQLSWLRQAYEQLQQAYGLLAWGEV
;
A
#
# COMPACT_ATOMS: atom_id res chain seq x y z
N MET A 1 -2.12 11.58 29.28
CA MET A 1 -2.65 12.73 28.52
C MET A 1 -2.17 12.61 27.09
N PRO A 2 -3.00 12.84 26.07
CA PRO A 2 -2.54 12.89 24.70
C PRO A 2 -1.53 14.01 24.58
N SER A 3 -0.37 13.71 24.03
CA SER A 3 0.68 14.71 23.88
C SER A 3 0.23 15.75 22.85
N PRO A 4 0.10 17.04 23.19
CA PRO A 4 -0.16 18.09 22.21
C PRO A 4 0.94 18.13 21.14
N ASP A 5 2.04 17.44 21.35
CA ASP A 5 3.17 17.33 20.44
C ASP A 5 2.87 16.58 19.16
N ILE A 6 1.96 15.57 19.18
CA ILE A 6 1.64 14.82 17.94
C ILE A 6 0.91 15.68 16.91
N VAL A 7 -0.05 16.51 17.34
CA VAL A 7 -0.78 17.43 16.47
C VAL A 7 0.13 18.53 15.94
N ARG A 8 0.95 19.10 16.82
CA ARG A 8 1.95 20.11 16.45
C ARG A 8 2.94 19.53 15.44
N GLY A 9 3.46 18.31 15.70
CA GLY A 9 4.36 17.62 14.78
C GLY A 9 3.75 17.38 13.41
N ILE A 10 2.49 16.92 13.35
CA ILE A 10 1.76 16.73 12.08
C ILE A 10 1.59 18.06 11.34
N ARG A 11 1.16 19.12 12.02
CA ARG A 11 1.05 20.46 11.42
C ARG A 11 2.37 20.92 10.83
N THR A 12 3.46 20.79 11.59
CA THR A 12 4.81 21.16 11.12
C THR A 12 5.17 20.38 9.85
N GLN A 13 4.95 19.07 9.82
CA GLN A 13 5.24 18.25 8.63
C GLN A 13 4.40 18.67 7.41
N ILE A 14 3.11 18.94 7.60
CA ILE A 14 2.23 19.42 6.53
C ILE A 14 2.75 20.76 5.97
N GLN A 15 3.06 21.71 6.85
CA GLN A 15 3.50 23.05 6.43
C GLN A 15 4.90 23.04 5.80
N SER A 16 5.84 22.28 6.35
CA SER A 16 7.24 22.32 5.92
C SER A 16 7.57 21.38 4.76
N GLN A 17 6.81 20.30 4.57
CA GLN A 17 7.12 19.27 3.56
C GLN A 17 6.00 19.07 2.53
N LEU A 18 4.75 18.85 2.97
CA LEU A 18 3.69 18.52 2.03
C LEU A 18 3.18 19.72 1.23
N LEU A 19 2.93 20.86 1.88
CA LEU A 19 2.44 22.05 1.19
C LEU A 19 3.44 22.62 0.18
N PRO A 20 4.75 22.70 0.46
CA PRO A 20 5.75 23.09 -0.55
C PRO A 20 5.79 22.16 -1.76
N ALA A 21 5.66 20.84 -1.54
CA ALA A 21 5.63 19.84 -2.61
C ALA A 21 4.32 19.86 -3.44
N THR A 22 3.29 20.59 -2.96
CA THR A 22 1.98 20.65 -3.61
C THR A 22 1.82 21.93 -4.41
N ASN A 23 1.26 21.81 -5.62
CA ASN A 23 0.89 22.98 -6.41
C ASN A 23 -0.02 23.91 -5.57
N ARG A 24 0.33 25.21 -5.56
CA ARG A 24 -0.36 26.22 -4.73
C ARG A 24 -1.88 26.24 -4.90
N TYR A 25 -2.38 25.94 -6.10
CA TYR A 25 -3.82 25.92 -6.39
C TYR A 25 -4.54 24.73 -5.74
N TRP A 26 -3.83 23.69 -5.33
CA TRP A 26 -4.43 22.49 -4.75
C TRP A 26 -4.15 22.31 -3.25
N ARG A 27 -3.41 23.24 -2.65
CA ARG A 27 -3.05 23.16 -1.21
C ARG A 27 -4.30 23.05 -0.31
N SER A 28 -5.35 23.81 -0.62
CA SER A 28 -6.62 23.73 0.13
C SER A 28 -7.32 22.36 -0.03
N GLN A 29 -7.19 21.73 -1.20
CA GLN A 29 -7.73 20.38 -1.43
C GLN A 29 -6.90 19.32 -0.73
N LEU A 30 -5.58 19.45 -0.70
CA LEU A 30 -4.69 18.58 0.06
C LEU A 30 -5.02 18.65 1.56
N GLN A 31 -5.13 19.84 2.12
CA GLN A 31 -5.50 20.02 3.53
C GLN A 31 -6.87 19.42 3.85
N PHE A 32 -7.88 19.71 3.04
CA PHE A 32 -9.21 19.14 3.19
C PHE A 32 -9.17 17.60 3.12
N GLY A 33 -8.49 17.01 2.14
CA GLY A 33 -8.40 15.57 1.96
C GLY A 33 -7.67 14.89 3.13
N LEU A 34 -6.58 15.46 3.63
CA LEU A 34 -5.88 14.97 4.81
C LEU A 34 -6.78 14.98 6.04
N GLN A 35 -7.49 16.08 6.31
CA GLN A 35 -8.39 16.20 7.45
C GLN A 35 -9.59 15.25 7.34
N ALA A 36 -10.18 15.11 6.14
CA ALA A 36 -11.36 14.28 5.95
C ALA A 36 -11.03 12.77 5.89
N TYR A 37 -9.92 12.38 5.27
CA TYR A 37 -9.66 10.98 4.91
C TYR A 37 -8.35 10.45 5.46
N GLY A 38 -7.30 11.25 5.55
CA GLY A 38 -5.98 10.79 5.98
C GLY A 38 -5.86 10.61 7.49
N LEU A 39 -6.49 11.48 8.25
CA LEU A 39 -6.33 11.56 9.71
C LEU A 39 -7.59 11.11 10.48
N ARG A 40 -8.57 10.53 9.83
CA ARG A 40 -9.85 10.09 10.43
C ARG A 40 -10.30 8.74 9.89
N ALA A 41 -11.05 7.98 10.70
CA ALA A 41 -11.73 6.79 10.25
C ALA A 41 -12.80 7.12 9.19
N PHE A 42 -12.89 6.27 8.17
CA PHE A 42 -13.84 6.47 7.10
C PHE A 42 -15.24 6.00 7.53
N GLN A 43 -16.21 6.89 7.52
CA GLN A 43 -17.62 6.58 7.72
C GLN A 43 -18.35 6.49 6.38
N SER A 44 -18.33 7.58 5.64
CA SER A 44 -18.68 7.71 4.24
C SER A 44 -17.99 8.96 3.70
N ALA A 45 -17.83 9.05 2.36
CA ALA A 45 -17.18 10.22 1.79
C ALA A 45 -17.88 11.53 2.21
N ALA A 46 -19.22 11.55 2.19
CA ALA A 46 -20.00 12.71 2.59
C ALA A 46 -19.93 13.00 4.10
N SER A 47 -19.98 11.96 4.95
CA SER A 47 -19.88 12.13 6.41
C SER A 47 -18.53 12.70 6.80
N ASN A 48 -17.43 12.14 6.26
CA ASN A 48 -16.10 12.64 6.55
C ASN A 48 -15.89 14.09 6.09
N ALA A 49 -16.43 14.47 4.92
CA ALA A 49 -16.39 15.84 4.43
C ALA A 49 -17.12 16.81 5.37
N ARG A 50 -18.28 16.40 5.91
CA ARG A 50 -19.05 17.21 6.87
C ARG A 50 -18.37 17.40 8.22
N GLN A 51 -17.54 16.46 8.64
CA GLN A 51 -16.75 16.62 9.87
C GLN A 51 -15.66 17.69 9.76
N VAL A 52 -15.27 18.08 8.54
CA VAL A 52 -14.28 19.13 8.28
C VAL A 52 -14.96 20.44 7.93
N VAL A 53 -16.13 20.39 7.27
CA VAL A 53 -16.88 21.56 6.81
C VAL A 53 -18.33 21.42 7.24
N ALA A 54 -18.77 22.25 8.18
CA ALA A 54 -20.10 22.18 8.78
C ALA A 54 -21.24 22.35 7.77
N ASN A 55 -21.09 23.24 6.78
CA ASN A 55 -22.08 23.43 5.73
C ASN A 55 -22.09 22.25 4.77
N ALA A 56 -23.22 21.51 4.72
CA ALA A 56 -23.36 20.30 3.94
C ALA A 56 -23.12 20.47 2.43
N HIS A 57 -23.63 21.57 1.85
CA HIS A 57 -23.46 21.88 0.44
C HIS A 57 -22.00 22.23 0.09
N THR A 58 -21.33 22.99 0.95
CA THR A 58 -19.91 23.30 0.79
C THR A 58 -19.04 22.04 0.96
N ALA A 59 -19.37 21.17 1.92
CA ALA A 59 -18.69 19.89 2.11
C ALA A 59 -18.81 18.99 0.88
N GLN A 60 -20.00 18.87 0.32
CA GLN A 60 -20.25 18.11 -0.91
C GLN A 60 -19.44 18.65 -2.09
N ARG A 61 -19.48 19.97 -2.33
CA ARG A 61 -18.72 20.60 -3.42
C ARG A 61 -17.21 20.40 -3.28
N LYS A 62 -16.67 20.50 -2.06
CA LYS A 62 -15.24 20.23 -1.80
C LYS A 62 -14.89 18.79 -2.10
N GLN A 63 -15.72 17.83 -1.68
CA GLN A 63 -15.55 16.41 -1.96
C GLN A 63 -15.60 16.11 -3.47
N GLU A 64 -16.61 16.63 -4.18
CA GLU A 64 -16.74 16.44 -5.62
C GLU A 64 -15.52 16.99 -6.37
N ARG A 65 -15.08 18.21 -6.05
CA ARG A 65 -13.86 18.81 -6.63
C ARG A 65 -12.63 17.98 -6.35
N LEU A 66 -12.49 17.42 -5.14
CA LEU A 66 -11.37 16.58 -4.77
C LEU A 66 -11.32 15.30 -5.63
N PHE A 67 -12.46 14.62 -5.80
CA PHE A 67 -12.53 13.36 -6.56
C PHE A 67 -12.45 13.55 -8.07
N GLN A 68 -12.84 14.72 -8.56
CA GLN A 68 -12.75 15.07 -9.98
C GLN A 68 -11.39 15.66 -10.37
N ASN A 69 -10.58 16.08 -9.40
CA ASN A 69 -9.28 16.67 -9.66
C ASN A 69 -8.21 15.59 -9.96
N ARG A 70 -8.15 15.16 -11.22
CA ARG A 70 -7.16 14.19 -11.69
C ARG A 70 -5.74 14.67 -11.44
N GLY A 71 -5.44 15.94 -11.72
CA GLY A 71 -4.11 16.51 -11.53
C GLY A 71 -3.61 16.41 -10.08
N LEU A 72 -4.48 16.61 -9.07
CA LEU A 72 -4.10 16.39 -7.67
C LEU A 72 -3.87 14.89 -7.41
N ALA A 73 -4.76 14.02 -7.90
CA ALA A 73 -4.64 12.57 -7.70
C ALA A 73 -3.31 12.03 -8.25
N ASP A 74 -2.89 12.51 -9.43
CA ASP A 74 -1.61 12.14 -10.05
C ASP A 74 -0.41 12.68 -9.26
N GLN A 75 -0.55 13.85 -8.60
CA GLN A 75 0.51 14.43 -7.78
C GLN A 75 0.60 13.90 -6.36
N LEU A 76 -0.41 13.20 -5.84
CA LEU A 76 -0.38 12.72 -4.44
C LEU A 76 0.80 11.78 -4.16
N GLY A 77 1.23 11.01 -5.17
CA GLY A 77 2.47 10.23 -5.09
C GLY A 77 3.71 11.12 -4.91
N ALA A 78 3.87 12.15 -5.72
CA ALA A 78 4.99 13.09 -5.61
C ALA A 78 4.96 13.87 -4.29
N VAL A 79 3.76 14.23 -3.80
CA VAL A 79 3.58 14.84 -2.47
C VAL A 79 4.05 13.89 -1.37
N PHE A 80 3.73 12.59 -1.47
CA PHE A 80 4.24 11.58 -0.55
C PHE A 80 5.76 11.48 -0.60
N ASP A 81 6.35 11.49 -1.80
CA ASP A 81 7.80 11.40 -1.99
C ASP A 81 8.55 12.58 -1.34
N GLY A 82 7.88 13.73 -1.19
CA GLY A 82 8.38 14.88 -0.42
C GLY A 82 8.71 14.55 1.05
N LEU A 83 8.14 13.47 1.62
CA LEU A 83 8.50 12.97 2.95
C LEU A 83 9.82 12.19 2.97
N GLN A 84 10.41 11.87 1.82
CA GLN A 84 11.68 11.18 1.65
C GLN A 84 11.80 9.85 2.42
N LEU A 85 10.70 9.12 2.53
CA LEU A 85 10.65 7.83 3.24
C LEU A 85 11.18 6.69 2.40
N VAL A 86 11.02 6.74 1.06
CA VAL A 86 11.61 5.79 0.12
C VAL A 86 12.99 6.28 -0.28
N ARG A 87 13.99 5.41 -0.16
CA ARG A 87 15.40 5.72 -0.47
C ARG A 87 16.00 4.60 -1.33
N PRO A 88 17.09 4.85 -2.07
CA PRO A 88 17.80 3.78 -2.74
C PRO A 88 18.09 2.62 -1.77
N GLY A 89 17.75 1.40 -2.18
CA GLY A 89 17.88 0.20 -1.35
C GLY A 89 16.75 -0.06 -0.36
N SER A 90 15.73 0.79 -0.27
CA SER A 90 14.49 0.49 0.47
C SER A 90 13.82 -0.77 -0.06
N PHE A 91 13.19 -1.52 0.85
CA PHE A 91 12.36 -2.67 0.50
C PHE A 91 10.90 -2.25 0.48
N VAL A 92 10.23 -2.53 -0.63
CA VAL A 92 8.82 -2.23 -0.85
C VAL A 92 8.05 -3.53 -1.06
N ASN A 93 7.14 -3.83 -0.15
CA ASN A 93 6.21 -4.94 -0.27
C ASN A 93 5.10 -4.54 -1.22
N CYS A 94 4.83 -5.34 -2.25
CA CYS A 94 3.78 -5.11 -3.22
C CYS A 94 2.71 -6.21 -3.09
N ASP A 95 1.47 -5.80 -2.92
CA ASP A 95 0.34 -6.72 -2.81
C ASP A 95 -0.96 -6.03 -3.24
N HIS A 96 -2.02 -6.80 -3.40
CA HIS A 96 -3.33 -6.26 -3.74
C HIS A 96 -4.38 -6.62 -2.68
N SER A 97 -5.37 -5.78 -2.53
CA SER A 97 -6.47 -5.99 -1.60
C SER A 97 -7.80 -5.57 -2.19
N ASP A 98 -8.80 -6.44 -2.06
CA ASP A 98 -10.16 -6.10 -2.47
C ASP A 98 -10.82 -5.17 -1.43
N MET A 99 -11.43 -4.11 -1.96
CA MET A 99 -12.16 -3.10 -1.20
C MET A 99 -13.54 -2.90 -1.82
N ASN A 100 -14.44 -3.84 -1.53
CA ASN A 100 -15.86 -3.77 -1.85
C ASN A 100 -16.17 -3.59 -3.36
N GLY A 101 -15.55 -4.43 -4.20
CA GLY A 101 -15.73 -4.44 -5.66
C GLY A 101 -14.71 -3.61 -6.44
N LEU A 102 -13.78 -2.99 -5.74
CA LEU A 102 -12.59 -2.38 -6.30
C LEU A 102 -11.35 -3.10 -5.74
N THR A 103 -10.28 -3.15 -6.51
CA THR A 103 -8.99 -3.69 -6.07
C THR A 103 -7.99 -2.55 -5.96
N ALA A 104 -7.30 -2.48 -4.82
CA ALA A 104 -6.15 -1.63 -4.63
C ALA A 104 -4.87 -2.46 -4.77
N PHE A 105 -3.96 -2.04 -5.64
CA PHE A 105 -2.57 -2.48 -5.67
C PHE A 105 -1.76 -1.46 -4.88
N VAL A 106 -1.03 -1.95 -3.88
CA VAL A 106 -0.28 -1.10 -2.95
C VAL A 106 1.16 -1.59 -2.89
N GLY A 107 2.09 -0.64 -3.02
CA GLY A 107 3.47 -0.82 -2.60
C GLY A 107 3.68 -0.16 -1.24
N ALA A 108 4.27 -0.86 -0.28
CA ALA A 108 4.47 -0.35 1.08
C ALA A 108 5.89 -0.58 1.59
N ILE A 109 6.52 0.46 2.15
CA ILE A 109 7.88 0.43 2.66
C ILE A 109 7.93 -0.43 3.92
N GLN A 110 8.89 -1.37 4.00
CA GLN A 110 9.17 -2.11 5.23
C GLN A 110 9.73 -1.20 6.31
N THR A 111 9.05 -1.12 7.46
CA THR A 111 9.55 -0.35 8.61
C THR A 111 10.34 -1.19 9.61
N ARG A 112 10.23 -2.52 9.54
CA ARG A 112 10.74 -3.48 10.52
C ARG A 112 10.14 -3.35 11.93
N ASN A 113 9.07 -2.55 12.05
CA ASN A 113 8.33 -2.33 13.29
C ASN A 113 6.97 -3.04 13.27
N GLY A 114 6.79 -4.01 12.36
CA GLY A 114 5.59 -4.84 12.23
C GLY A 114 4.46 -4.18 11.45
N ARG A 115 4.71 -3.04 10.83
CA ARG A 115 3.81 -2.34 9.90
C ARG A 115 4.60 -1.79 8.72
N ALA A 116 3.98 -1.75 7.55
CA ALA A 116 4.53 -1.06 6.39
C ALA A 116 3.95 0.35 6.29
N ILE A 117 4.46 1.15 5.36
CA ILE A 117 3.94 2.49 5.03
C ILE A 117 3.63 2.50 3.54
N PRO A 118 2.37 2.65 3.13
CA PRO A 118 2.02 2.70 1.72
C PRO A 118 2.71 3.88 1.02
N CYS A 119 3.39 3.60 -0.09
CA CYS A 119 4.14 4.59 -0.89
C CYS A 119 3.82 4.53 -2.38
N LEU A 120 3.08 3.50 -2.80
CA LEU A 120 2.52 3.33 -4.12
C LEU A 120 1.07 2.90 -3.95
N VAL A 121 0.17 3.55 -4.65
CA VAL A 121 -1.26 3.22 -4.66
C VAL A 121 -1.77 3.27 -6.08
N GLU A 122 -2.31 2.15 -6.55
CA GLU A 122 -3.04 2.08 -7.79
C GLU A 122 -4.36 1.33 -7.58
N THR A 123 -5.38 1.60 -8.37
CA THR A 123 -6.71 1.06 -8.15
C THR A 123 -7.38 0.67 -9.46
N THR A 124 -8.10 -0.45 -9.43
CA THR A 124 -8.87 -0.93 -10.57
C THR A 124 -10.16 -1.60 -10.10
N TYR A 125 -10.98 -2.06 -11.04
CA TYR A 125 -12.16 -2.86 -10.72
C TYR A 125 -11.75 -4.27 -10.29
N SER A 126 -12.39 -4.80 -9.24
CA SER A 126 -12.11 -6.14 -8.74
C SER A 126 -12.75 -7.22 -9.62
N ASP A 127 -12.06 -8.36 -9.77
CA ASP A 127 -12.66 -9.59 -10.30
C ASP A 127 -13.71 -10.16 -9.35
N ARG A 128 -13.65 -9.80 -8.07
CA ARG A 128 -14.57 -10.24 -7.03
C ARG A 128 -15.65 -9.19 -6.81
N LEU A 129 -16.89 -9.57 -7.07
CA LEU A 129 -18.02 -8.72 -6.75
C LEU A 129 -18.22 -8.62 -5.24
N PRO A 130 -18.77 -7.49 -4.73
CA PRO A 130 -19.08 -7.35 -3.32
C PRO A 130 -19.93 -8.50 -2.80
N GLY A 131 -19.53 -9.12 -1.69
CA GLY A 131 -20.27 -10.20 -1.04
C GLY A 131 -21.52 -9.74 -0.28
N THR A 132 -21.66 -8.42 -0.03
CA THR A 132 -22.84 -7.83 0.62
C THR A 132 -24.03 -7.80 -0.34
N PRO A 133 -25.28 -7.82 0.18
CA PRO A 133 -26.50 -7.64 -0.61
C PRO A 133 -26.61 -6.18 -1.11
N ASP A 134 -25.61 -5.73 -1.86
CA ASP A 134 -25.68 -4.47 -2.56
C ASP A 134 -26.76 -4.55 -3.64
N ALA A 135 -27.43 -3.42 -3.86
CA ALA A 135 -28.47 -3.32 -4.86
C ALA A 135 -28.01 -3.95 -6.19
N PRO A 136 -28.83 -4.80 -6.82
CA PRO A 136 -28.46 -5.51 -8.05
C PRO A 136 -27.88 -4.58 -9.14
N LYS A 137 -28.37 -3.35 -9.19
CA LYS A 137 -27.90 -2.31 -10.13
C LYS A 137 -26.41 -1.96 -9.94
N ARG A 138 -25.91 -1.88 -8.68
CA ARG A 138 -24.49 -1.60 -8.41
C ARG A 138 -23.60 -2.76 -8.86
N LYS A 139 -24.00 -4.00 -8.56
CA LYS A 139 -23.26 -5.19 -9.02
C LYS A 139 -23.18 -5.25 -10.54
N GLN A 140 -24.27 -4.94 -11.23
CA GLN A 140 -24.29 -4.92 -12.69
C GLN A 140 -23.38 -3.82 -13.27
N ALA A 141 -23.41 -2.61 -12.69
CA ALA A 141 -22.55 -1.51 -13.10
C ALA A 141 -21.06 -1.85 -12.92
N LEU A 142 -20.68 -2.42 -11.76
CA LEU A 142 -19.31 -2.88 -11.51
C LEU A 142 -18.86 -3.99 -12.46
N ARG A 143 -19.73 -4.94 -12.78
CA ARG A 143 -19.44 -6.00 -13.79
C ARG A 143 -19.14 -5.42 -15.16
N ARG A 144 -19.99 -4.50 -15.64
CA ARG A 144 -19.79 -3.85 -16.95
C ARG A 144 -18.48 -3.08 -16.98
N ALA A 145 -18.22 -2.26 -15.96
CA ALA A 145 -17.01 -1.46 -15.84
C ALA A 145 -15.74 -2.35 -15.75
N HIS A 146 -15.79 -3.44 -15.00
CA HIS A 146 -14.71 -4.42 -14.94
C HIS A 146 -14.45 -5.07 -16.31
N THR A 147 -15.50 -5.53 -17.00
CA THR A 147 -15.36 -6.15 -18.33
C THR A 147 -14.74 -5.17 -19.32
N GLU A 148 -15.14 -3.90 -19.31
CA GLU A 148 -14.58 -2.88 -20.19
C GLU A 148 -13.11 -2.59 -19.86
N ALA A 149 -12.77 -2.41 -18.59
CA ALA A 149 -11.39 -2.21 -18.18
C ALA A 149 -10.47 -3.36 -18.58
N ARG A 150 -10.97 -4.61 -18.56
CA ARG A 150 -10.20 -5.81 -18.96
C ARG A 150 -9.98 -5.95 -20.46
N ARG A 151 -10.82 -5.34 -21.28
CA ARG A 151 -10.61 -5.29 -22.73
C ARG A 151 -9.42 -4.41 -23.10
N THR A 152 -9.14 -3.39 -22.29
CA THR A 152 -8.08 -2.41 -22.57
C THR A 152 -6.74 -2.81 -21.97
N GLN A 153 -6.72 -3.44 -20.79
CA GLN A 153 -5.48 -3.77 -20.09
C GLN A 153 -5.61 -4.99 -19.17
N SER A 154 -4.59 -5.86 -19.15
CA SER A 154 -4.50 -6.95 -18.18
C SER A 154 -4.12 -6.42 -16.77
N PHE A 155 -4.41 -7.19 -15.73
CA PHE A 155 -3.95 -6.85 -14.36
C PHE A 155 -2.44 -6.71 -14.28
N THR A 156 -1.69 -7.61 -14.92
CA THR A 156 -0.23 -7.56 -14.90
C THR A 156 0.28 -6.29 -15.58
N GLY A 157 -0.29 -5.91 -16.73
CA GLY A 157 0.07 -4.65 -17.39
C GLY A 157 -0.20 -3.42 -16.50
N HIS A 158 -1.36 -3.40 -15.87
CA HIS A 158 -1.72 -2.31 -14.95
C HIS A 158 -0.75 -2.18 -13.75
N TYR A 159 -0.27 -3.30 -13.21
CA TYR A 159 0.73 -3.28 -12.13
C TYR A 159 2.11 -2.86 -12.63
N ILE A 160 2.48 -3.27 -13.84
CA ILE A 160 3.75 -2.87 -14.46
C ILE A 160 3.78 -1.36 -14.65
N ASP A 161 2.73 -0.77 -15.24
CA ASP A 161 2.65 0.68 -15.44
C ASP A 161 2.75 1.44 -14.10
N ALA A 162 2.03 0.97 -13.08
CA ALA A 162 2.07 1.60 -11.75
C ALA A 162 3.47 1.52 -11.09
N LEU A 163 4.19 0.40 -11.29
CA LEU A 163 5.55 0.23 -10.78
C LEU A 163 6.56 1.08 -11.56
N GLN A 164 6.38 1.21 -12.89
CA GLN A 164 7.22 2.06 -13.72
C GLN A 164 7.03 3.53 -13.34
N ASP A 165 5.78 4.02 -13.28
CA ASP A 165 5.47 5.38 -12.83
C ASP A 165 6.07 5.68 -11.44
N PHE A 166 6.08 4.68 -10.55
CA PHE A 166 6.67 4.82 -9.23
C PHE A 166 8.19 4.95 -9.29
N ALA A 167 8.86 4.11 -10.07
CA ALA A 167 10.31 4.17 -10.25
C ALA A 167 10.74 5.47 -10.94
N ASP A 168 10.03 5.90 -11.97
CA ASP A 168 10.28 7.15 -12.71
C ASP A 168 10.16 8.35 -11.78
N ARG A 169 9.14 8.38 -10.94
CA ARG A 169 8.90 9.43 -9.96
C ARG A 169 10.00 9.51 -8.89
N LEU A 170 10.55 8.36 -8.48
CA LEU A 170 11.67 8.28 -7.52
C LEU A 170 13.03 8.55 -8.17
N GLY A 171 13.18 8.34 -9.47
CA GLY A 171 14.46 8.34 -10.18
C GLY A 171 15.32 7.09 -9.93
N PHE A 172 14.76 6.04 -9.31
CA PHE A 172 15.42 4.76 -9.06
C PHE A 172 14.42 3.65 -8.76
N TRP A 173 14.83 2.40 -8.95
CA TRP A 173 14.07 1.23 -8.54
C TRP A 173 14.34 0.88 -7.07
N PRO A 174 13.33 0.84 -6.17
CA PRO A 174 13.48 0.22 -4.88
C PRO A 174 13.55 -1.32 -5.03
N ARG A 175 13.87 -2.04 -3.96
CA ARG A 175 13.82 -3.51 -3.95
C ARG A 175 12.40 -3.98 -3.71
N LEU A 176 11.83 -4.73 -4.67
CA LEU A 176 10.41 -5.08 -4.70
C LEU A 176 10.17 -6.49 -4.16
N ILE A 177 9.14 -6.65 -3.36
CA ILE A 177 8.78 -7.93 -2.75
C ILE A 177 7.32 -8.25 -3.04
N PHE A 178 7.05 -9.42 -3.60
CA PHE A 178 5.72 -9.81 -4.05
C PHE A 178 5.28 -11.15 -3.47
N ASP A 179 3.96 -11.33 -3.32
CA ASP A 179 3.39 -12.63 -2.98
C ASP A 179 3.34 -13.55 -4.22
N ARG A 180 2.93 -14.79 -3.96
CA ARG A 180 2.85 -15.89 -4.94
C ARG A 180 1.92 -15.63 -6.13
N GLY A 181 1.06 -14.63 -6.05
CA GLY A 181 0.18 -14.21 -7.16
C GLY A 181 0.91 -13.51 -8.30
N PHE A 182 2.08 -12.95 -8.04
CA PHE A 182 2.81 -12.07 -8.97
C PHE A 182 3.92 -12.77 -9.79
N GLY A 183 4.17 -14.05 -9.57
CA GLY A 183 5.27 -14.78 -10.22
C GLY A 183 4.98 -15.16 -11.68
N ASN A 184 4.53 -14.24 -12.54
CA ASN A 184 4.31 -14.48 -13.96
C ASN A 184 5.49 -13.94 -14.80
N GLU A 185 5.64 -14.48 -16.02
CA GLU A 185 6.74 -14.17 -16.93
C GLU A 185 6.81 -12.69 -17.27
N THR A 186 5.68 -12.08 -17.64
CA THR A 186 5.61 -10.67 -18.05
C THR A 186 6.16 -9.72 -17.00
N LEU A 187 5.78 -9.89 -15.72
CA LEU A 187 6.29 -9.05 -14.64
C LEU A 187 7.77 -9.31 -14.38
N VAL A 188 8.18 -10.60 -14.33
CA VAL A 188 9.57 -10.97 -14.03
C VAL A 188 10.54 -10.45 -15.09
N THR A 189 10.19 -10.60 -16.37
CA THR A 189 11.02 -10.14 -17.49
C THR A 189 11.09 -8.61 -17.55
N HIS A 190 9.97 -7.92 -17.32
CA HIS A 190 9.95 -6.46 -17.23
C HIS A 190 10.87 -5.95 -16.11
N LEU A 191 10.68 -6.41 -14.87
CA LEU A 191 11.49 -5.97 -13.73
C LEU A 191 12.97 -6.27 -13.92
N HIS A 192 13.31 -7.40 -14.56
CA HIS A 192 14.70 -7.74 -14.84
C HIS A 192 15.30 -6.80 -15.91
N ALA A 193 14.55 -6.51 -16.98
CA ALA A 193 14.98 -5.62 -18.04
C ALA A 193 15.24 -4.19 -17.53
N GLU A 194 14.41 -3.72 -16.61
CA GLU A 194 14.54 -2.42 -15.95
C GLU A 194 15.63 -2.39 -14.85
N GLY A 195 16.32 -3.49 -14.58
CA GLY A 195 17.34 -3.57 -13.54
C GLY A 195 16.81 -3.56 -12.11
N ALA A 196 15.50 -3.71 -11.93
CA ALA A 196 14.87 -3.75 -10.61
C ALA A 196 15.23 -5.04 -9.86
N THR A 197 15.62 -4.93 -8.59
CA THR A 197 15.81 -6.10 -7.73
C THR A 197 14.47 -6.56 -7.16
N PHE A 198 14.14 -7.84 -7.31
CA PHE A 198 12.86 -8.38 -6.85
C PHE A 198 12.99 -9.68 -6.06
N TYR A 199 11.98 -9.95 -5.23
CA TYR A 199 11.82 -11.16 -4.42
C TYR A 199 10.37 -11.61 -4.53
N ILE A 200 10.08 -12.68 -5.26
CA ILE A 200 8.73 -13.16 -5.56
C ILE A 200 8.55 -14.56 -4.99
N ARG A 201 7.53 -14.78 -4.17
CA ARG A 201 7.20 -16.15 -3.73
C ARG A 201 6.59 -16.94 -4.88
N LEU A 202 7.03 -18.17 -5.06
CA LEU A 202 6.44 -19.14 -5.96
C LEU A 202 5.52 -20.10 -5.20
N LYS A 203 4.50 -20.64 -5.86
CA LYS A 203 3.69 -21.75 -5.33
C LYS A 203 4.53 -23.03 -5.41
N SER A 204 4.58 -23.83 -4.35
CA SER A 204 5.35 -25.08 -4.29
C SER A 204 4.99 -26.07 -5.41
N GLY A 205 3.72 -26.23 -5.70
CA GLY A 205 3.20 -27.13 -6.73
C GLY A 205 3.14 -26.51 -8.13
N ARG A 206 3.76 -25.34 -8.37
CA ARG A 206 3.82 -24.75 -9.71
C ARG A 206 4.89 -25.42 -10.53
N TYR A 207 4.57 -25.73 -11.80
CA TYR A 207 5.55 -26.14 -12.80
C TYR A 207 6.12 -24.92 -13.51
N ILE A 208 7.42 -24.89 -13.68
CA ILE A 208 8.17 -23.87 -14.42
C ILE A 208 9.13 -24.54 -15.40
N ALA A 209 9.30 -23.95 -16.57
CA ALA A 209 10.30 -24.38 -17.54
C ALA A 209 11.68 -23.86 -17.04
N CYS A 210 12.50 -24.79 -16.56
CA CYS A 210 13.83 -24.54 -16.04
C CYS A 210 14.83 -25.34 -16.86
N ASP A 211 15.81 -24.69 -17.49
CA ASP A 211 16.81 -25.31 -18.36
C ASP A 211 16.19 -26.22 -19.44
N GLY A 212 15.07 -25.77 -20.04
CA GLY A 212 14.34 -26.50 -21.07
C GLY A 212 13.49 -27.68 -20.56
N LYS A 213 13.50 -27.95 -19.26
CA LYS A 213 12.71 -29.03 -18.63
C LYS A 213 11.64 -28.47 -17.72
N LEU A 214 10.41 -29.00 -17.86
CA LEU A 214 9.30 -28.65 -16.97
C LEU A 214 9.53 -29.29 -15.58
N THR A 215 9.77 -28.47 -14.56
CA THR A 215 10.12 -28.92 -13.21
C THR A 215 9.18 -28.28 -12.19
N GLU A 216 8.71 -29.07 -11.24
CA GLU A 216 7.91 -28.55 -10.13
C GLU A 216 8.81 -27.77 -9.14
N VAL A 217 8.35 -26.58 -8.70
CA VAL A 217 9.13 -25.67 -7.84
C VAL A 217 9.67 -26.37 -6.58
N LYS A 218 8.88 -27.27 -5.97
CA LYS A 218 9.34 -28.02 -4.78
C LYS A 218 10.48 -29.02 -5.06
N GLN A 219 10.68 -29.42 -6.33
CA GLN A 219 11.75 -30.33 -6.78
C GLN A 219 13.03 -29.58 -7.14
N LEU A 220 12.95 -28.26 -7.32
CA LEU A 220 14.14 -27.45 -7.49
C LEU A 220 15.03 -27.59 -6.25
N ALA A 221 16.36 -27.64 -6.47
CA ALA A 221 17.39 -28.01 -5.52
C ALA A 221 17.08 -27.69 -4.06
N ALA A 222 17.45 -28.56 -3.16
CA ALA A 222 16.93 -28.69 -1.80
C ALA A 222 16.86 -27.37 -0.98
N ASN A 223 17.73 -26.39 -1.23
CA ASN A 223 17.82 -25.18 -0.40
C ASN A 223 18.05 -23.88 -1.17
N ASP A 224 18.74 -23.90 -2.32
CA ASP A 224 19.18 -22.74 -3.07
C ASP A 224 19.64 -23.19 -4.46
N ALA A 225 19.09 -22.63 -5.51
CA ALA A 225 19.42 -22.99 -6.88
C ALA A 225 19.45 -21.77 -7.79
N THR A 226 20.52 -21.63 -8.56
CA THR A 226 20.53 -20.75 -9.73
C THR A 226 19.91 -21.51 -10.89
N ILE A 227 18.94 -20.91 -11.55
CA ILE A 227 18.14 -21.51 -12.62
C ILE A 227 18.08 -20.59 -13.84
N ARG A 228 17.82 -21.18 -14.99
CA ARG A 228 17.47 -20.42 -16.18
C ARG A 228 15.95 -20.47 -16.39
N LEU A 229 15.29 -19.34 -16.19
CA LEU A 229 13.83 -19.19 -16.26
C LEU A 229 13.48 -17.95 -17.10
N TYR A 230 12.58 -18.11 -18.08
CA TYR A 230 12.20 -17.03 -19.02
C TYR A 230 13.39 -16.43 -19.79
N GLY A 231 14.41 -17.25 -20.09
CA GLY A 231 15.66 -16.79 -20.71
C GLY A 231 16.61 -16.04 -19.78
N LEU A 232 16.25 -15.85 -18.50
CA LEU A 232 16.99 -15.09 -17.50
C LEU A 232 17.73 -16.01 -16.53
N THR A 233 18.88 -15.57 -16.02
CA THR A 233 19.56 -16.23 -14.91
C THR A 233 18.98 -15.70 -13.59
N LEU A 234 18.25 -16.55 -12.88
CA LEU A 234 17.56 -16.22 -11.63
C LEU A 234 17.93 -17.23 -10.55
N ARG A 235 17.59 -16.92 -9.31
CA ARG A 235 17.83 -17.76 -8.15
C ARG A 235 16.53 -18.11 -7.46
N VAL A 236 16.36 -19.36 -7.08
CA VAL A 236 15.27 -19.83 -6.22
C VAL A 236 15.83 -20.19 -4.87
N VAL A 237 15.39 -19.51 -3.84
CA VAL A 237 15.79 -19.71 -2.45
C VAL A 237 14.67 -20.38 -1.69
N ARG A 238 14.96 -21.55 -1.08
CA ARG A 238 14.01 -22.24 -0.21
C ARG A 238 14.19 -21.79 1.24
N SER A 239 13.14 -21.30 1.90
CA SER A 239 13.19 -21.04 3.33
C SER A 239 13.23 -22.33 4.15
N PRO A 240 13.82 -22.33 5.36
CA PRO A 240 13.64 -23.42 6.30
C PRO A 240 12.17 -23.53 6.71
N LYS A 241 11.74 -24.73 7.09
CA LYS A 241 10.45 -24.91 7.76
C LYS A 241 10.47 -24.13 9.08
N SER A 242 9.40 -23.45 9.41
CA SER A 242 9.25 -22.76 10.68
C SER A 242 7.95 -23.15 11.36
N ARG A 243 7.84 -22.95 12.68
CA ARG A 243 6.58 -23.16 13.41
C ARG A 243 5.43 -22.29 12.92
N ARG A 244 5.74 -21.16 12.26
CA ARG A 244 4.74 -20.20 11.74
C ARG A 244 4.37 -20.44 10.27
N ALA A 245 5.25 -21.09 9.49
CA ALA A 245 5.00 -21.41 8.09
C ALA A 245 4.77 -22.91 7.93
N LYS A 246 3.53 -23.31 7.60
CA LYS A 246 3.16 -24.73 7.38
C LYS A 246 4.00 -25.38 6.27
N GLU A 247 4.42 -24.58 5.27
CA GLU A 247 5.22 -25.00 4.13
C GLU A 247 6.43 -24.09 3.96
N PRO A 248 7.56 -24.61 3.43
CA PRO A 248 8.69 -23.77 3.07
C PRO A 248 8.27 -22.77 1.97
N TRP A 249 8.86 -21.59 1.99
CA TRP A 249 8.69 -20.63 0.91
C TRP A 249 9.75 -20.87 -0.16
N TYR A 250 9.39 -20.67 -1.40
CA TYR A 250 10.27 -20.67 -2.55
C TYR A 250 10.30 -19.25 -3.11
N ILE A 251 11.42 -18.57 -2.98
CA ILE A 251 11.59 -17.16 -3.31
C ILE A 251 12.42 -17.06 -4.58
N LEU A 252 11.79 -16.62 -5.67
CA LEU A 252 12.45 -16.29 -6.93
C LEU A 252 13.03 -14.88 -6.84
N THR A 253 14.28 -14.70 -7.28
CA THR A 253 14.96 -13.40 -7.25
C THR A 253 16.06 -13.30 -8.30
N ASN A 254 16.38 -12.09 -8.73
CA ASN A 254 17.58 -11.76 -9.50
C ASN A 254 18.75 -11.30 -8.60
N ASP A 255 18.60 -11.32 -7.27
CA ASP A 255 19.69 -11.08 -6.31
C ASP A 255 20.55 -12.34 -6.18
N LEU A 256 21.61 -12.42 -6.96
CA LEU A 256 22.52 -13.56 -6.99
C LEU A 256 23.59 -13.49 -5.88
N THR A 257 23.73 -12.34 -5.20
CA THR A 257 24.84 -12.05 -4.29
C THR A 257 24.50 -12.17 -2.81
N SER A 258 23.25 -11.87 -2.44
CA SER A 258 22.83 -11.93 -1.04
C SER A 258 22.77 -13.35 -0.51
N SER A 259 23.15 -13.58 0.76
CA SER A 259 23.05 -14.89 1.38
C SER A 259 21.59 -15.35 1.47
N ARG A 260 21.37 -16.68 1.44
CA ARG A 260 20.04 -17.30 1.61
C ARG A 260 19.30 -16.76 2.85
N SER A 261 19.98 -16.69 3.99
CA SER A 261 19.39 -16.19 5.24
C SER A 261 18.95 -14.74 5.14
N LYS A 262 19.69 -13.91 4.41
CA LYS A 262 19.34 -12.51 4.14
C LYS A 262 18.08 -12.42 3.28
N ILE A 263 17.99 -13.18 2.18
CA ILE A 263 16.82 -13.22 1.29
C ILE A 263 15.57 -13.67 2.05
N VAL A 264 15.67 -14.74 2.83
CA VAL A 264 14.55 -15.24 3.64
C VAL A 264 14.10 -14.19 4.68
N ARG A 265 15.03 -13.49 5.33
CA ARG A 265 14.73 -12.42 6.28
C ARG A 265 14.06 -11.22 5.61
N ILE A 266 14.52 -10.82 4.42
CA ILE A 266 13.88 -9.76 3.62
C ILE A 266 12.43 -10.16 3.34
N TYR A 267 12.20 -11.37 2.85
CA TYR A 267 10.87 -11.85 2.51
C TYR A 267 9.96 -12.01 3.75
N TYR A 268 10.53 -12.32 4.92
CA TYR A 268 9.76 -12.43 6.16
C TYR A 268 9.01 -11.13 6.50
N HIS A 269 9.59 -9.97 6.23
CA HIS A 269 8.97 -8.68 6.47
C HIS A 269 7.84 -8.35 5.47
N ARG A 270 7.58 -9.18 4.46
CA ARG A 270 6.43 -9.01 3.57
C ARG A 270 5.10 -8.96 4.33
N PHE A 271 5.00 -9.70 5.42
CA PHE A 271 3.78 -9.71 6.24
C PHE A 271 3.40 -8.34 6.83
N GLU A 272 4.30 -7.38 6.84
CA GLU A 272 4.00 -6.02 7.31
C GLU A 272 2.91 -5.35 6.44
N ILE A 273 2.81 -5.66 5.14
CA ILE A 273 1.75 -5.13 4.27
C ILE A 273 0.38 -5.77 4.56
N GLU A 274 0.33 -7.03 4.97
CA GLU A 274 -0.93 -7.68 5.36
C GLU A 274 -1.51 -7.02 6.62
N GLU A 275 -0.64 -6.66 7.56
CA GLU A 275 -1.04 -5.93 8.76
C GLU A 275 -1.46 -4.49 8.43
N ASP A 276 -0.80 -3.85 7.46
CA ASP A 276 -1.17 -2.53 6.95
C ASP A 276 -2.57 -2.55 6.30
N PHE A 277 -2.87 -3.54 5.45
CA PHE A 277 -4.22 -3.72 4.92
C PHE A 277 -5.28 -3.96 6.01
N LYS A 278 -4.94 -4.67 7.09
CA LYS A 278 -5.84 -4.82 8.24
C LYS A 278 -6.09 -3.48 8.92
N ASP A 279 -5.03 -2.70 9.13
CA ASP A 279 -5.13 -1.39 9.74
C ASP A 279 -5.96 -0.43 8.86
N MET A 280 -5.73 -0.38 7.53
CA MET A 280 -6.57 0.39 6.61
C MET A 280 -8.04 -0.01 6.67
N LYS A 281 -8.33 -1.31 6.71
CA LYS A 281 -9.70 -1.83 6.76
C LYS A 281 -10.39 -1.64 8.11
N HIS A 282 -9.66 -1.63 9.22
CA HIS A 282 -10.21 -1.64 10.57
C HIS A 282 -9.97 -0.36 11.37
N ILE A 283 -8.83 0.33 11.21
CA ILE A 283 -8.57 1.61 11.85
C ILE A 283 -9.19 2.73 11.02
N TRP A 284 -8.92 2.72 9.69
CA TRP A 284 -9.53 3.67 8.75
C TRP A 284 -10.91 3.24 8.24
N GLU A 285 -11.43 2.07 8.65
CA GLU A 285 -12.77 1.56 8.30
C GLU A 285 -13.04 1.47 6.78
N LEU A 286 -11.99 1.34 5.96
CA LEU A 286 -12.13 1.34 4.49
C LEU A 286 -12.95 0.17 3.94
N LYS A 287 -13.19 -0.89 4.72
CA LYS A 287 -14.13 -1.95 4.36
C LYS A 287 -15.59 -1.46 4.20
N ARG A 288 -15.92 -0.27 4.74
CA ARG A 288 -17.24 0.37 4.62
C ARG A 288 -17.38 1.20 3.35
N THR A 289 -16.30 1.37 2.56
CA THR A 289 -16.37 2.18 1.33
C THR A 289 -17.38 1.57 0.36
N ARG A 290 -18.25 2.43 -0.19
CA ARG A 290 -19.19 2.09 -1.27
C ARG A 290 -18.87 2.86 -2.54
N LEU A 291 -17.59 3.13 -2.76
CA LEU A 291 -17.14 3.82 -3.96
C LEU A 291 -17.32 2.94 -5.19
N ASN A 292 -17.71 3.57 -6.29
CA ASN A 292 -17.94 2.89 -7.56
C ASN A 292 -16.84 3.17 -8.59
N GLN A 293 -15.95 4.12 -8.27
CA GLN A 293 -14.90 4.60 -9.16
C GLN A 293 -13.52 4.29 -8.57
N PRO A 294 -12.64 3.59 -9.30
CA PRO A 294 -11.26 3.35 -8.86
C PRO A 294 -10.53 4.65 -8.51
N ALA A 295 -10.66 5.69 -9.34
CA ALA A 295 -10.02 6.99 -9.10
C ALA A 295 -10.37 7.59 -7.74
N SER A 296 -11.63 7.51 -7.29
CA SER A 296 -12.03 8.00 -5.98
C SER A 296 -11.42 7.19 -4.83
N LEU A 297 -11.30 5.87 -5.02
CA LEU A 297 -10.61 5.01 -4.06
C LEU A 297 -9.12 5.33 -4.00
N LYS A 298 -8.47 5.54 -5.15
CA LYS A 298 -7.05 5.94 -5.25
C LYS A 298 -6.78 7.21 -4.45
N VAL A 299 -7.62 8.24 -4.60
CA VAL A 299 -7.50 9.49 -3.85
C VAL A 299 -7.60 9.26 -2.34
N ILE A 300 -8.60 8.50 -1.87
CA ILE A 300 -8.76 8.21 -0.44
C ILE A 300 -7.56 7.42 0.11
N LEU A 301 -7.12 6.40 -0.61
CA LEU A 301 -5.97 5.59 -0.20
C LEU A 301 -4.68 6.41 -0.12
N TRP A 302 -4.47 7.34 -1.04
CA TRP A 302 -3.33 8.27 -0.95
C TRP A 302 -3.40 9.15 0.30
N PHE A 303 -4.58 9.66 0.66
CA PHE A 303 -4.71 10.43 1.91
C PHE A 303 -4.48 9.56 3.15
N VAL A 304 -4.97 8.31 3.16
CA VAL A 304 -4.67 7.36 4.24
C VAL A 304 -3.16 7.09 4.31
N SER A 305 -2.51 6.86 3.17
CA SER A 305 -1.06 6.66 3.07
C SER A 305 -0.27 7.85 3.64
N LEU A 306 -0.65 9.06 3.26
CA LEU A 306 -0.06 10.29 3.83
C LEU A 306 -0.31 10.40 5.34
N GLY A 307 -1.51 10.05 5.82
CA GLY A 307 -1.83 10.03 7.24
C GLY A 307 -0.95 9.05 8.02
N ILE A 308 -0.78 7.82 7.51
CA ILE A 308 0.12 6.79 8.09
C ILE A 308 1.57 7.30 8.11
N ALA A 309 2.04 7.87 6.99
CA ALA A 309 3.39 8.39 6.86
C ALA A 309 3.67 9.55 7.84
N LEU A 310 2.73 10.47 7.98
CA LEU A 310 2.83 11.58 8.95
C LEU A 310 2.89 11.07 10.38
N LEU A 311 2.02 10.11 10.75
CA LEU A 311 2.05 9.49 12.07
C LEU A 311 3.38 8.81 12.33
N TYR A 312 3.91 8.05 11.36
CA TYR A 312 5.22 7.41 11.47
C TYR A 312 6.35 8.42 11.67
N THR A 313 6.37 9.49 10.88
CA THR A 313 7.41 10.51 10.93
C THR A 313 7.43 11.25 12.27
N VAL A 314 6.25 11.54 12.82
CA VAL A 314 6.10 12.27 14.09
C VAL A 314 6.38 11.38 15.29
N THR A 315 5.86 10.15 15.29
CA THR A 315 5.98 9.26 16.46
C THR A 315 7.32 8.53 16.51
N ARG A 316 8.01 8.38 15.37
CA ARG A 316 9.28 7.64 15.24
C ARG A 316 9.29 6.35 16.06
N PRO A 317 8.39 5.40 15.78
CA PRO A 317 8.19 4.26 16.65
C PRO A 317 9.46 3.43 16.80
N THR A 318 9.82 3.07 18.02
CA THR A 318 10.89 2.15 18.35
C THR A 318 10.32 0.77 18.69
N LYS A 319 11.12 -0.29 18.61
CA LYS A 319 10.67 -1.65 18.99
C LYS A 319 10.19 -1.72 20.44
N GLN A 320 10.63 -0.82 21.32
CA GLN A 320 10.24 -0.76 22.71
C GLN A 320 8.91 -0.04 22.97
N SER A 321 8.49 0.87 22.07
CA SER A 321 7.23 1.63 22.20
C SER A 321 5.96 0.78 22.05
N VAL A 322 6.10 -0.49 21.70
CA VAL A 322 4.99 -1.39 21.31
C VAL A 322 4.46 -2.21 22.51
N ARG A 323 5.00 -2.09 23.71
CA ARG A 323 4.50 -2.82 24.90
C ARG A 323 3.54 -1.96 25.71
N SER A 324 2.24 -2.11 25.47
CA SER A 324 1.22 -1.61 26.39
C SER A 324 1.33 -2.34 27.73
N ARG A 325 1.48 -1.60 28.85
CA ARG A 325 1.57 -2.15 30.20
C ARG A 325 0.29 -2.83 30.72
N HIS A 326 -0.86 -2.68 30.03
CA HIS A 326 -2.18 -3.01 30.58
C HIS A 326 -3.04 -3.96 29.73
N SER A 327 -2.54 -4.51 28.62
CA SER A 327 -3.31 -5.42 27.80
C SER A 327 -2.48 -6.62 27.36
N LYS A 328 -3.03 -7.83 27.50
CA LYS A 328 -2.45 -9.06 26.94
C LYS A 328 -2.36 -9.04 25.39
N LYS A 329 -3.04 -8.09 24.73
CA LYS A 329 -2.97 -7.83 23.30
C LYS A 329 -2.08 -6.62 23.03
N GLN A 330 -0.95 -6.89 22.40
CA GLN A 330 -0.02 -5.85 21.96
C GLN A 330 -0.68 -5.04 20.81
N LEU A 331 -1.05 -3.78 21.06
CA LEU A 331 -1.51 -2.87 20.02
C LEU A 331 -0.35 -2.48 19.11
N SER A 332 -0.60 -2.36 17.80
CA SER A 332 0.43 -1.83 16.89
C SER A 332 0.76 -0.38 17.24
N TRP A 333 1.99 0.04 16.94
CA TRP A 333 2.40 1.44 17.10
C TRP A 333 1.46 2.39 16.35
N LEU A 334 1.01 1.98 15.17
CA LEU A 334 0.12 2.76 14.33
C LEU A 334 -1.23 2.99 15.00
N ARG A 335 -1.81 1.95 15.60
CA ARG A 335 -3.06 2.08 16.33
C ARG A 335 -2.92 2.97 17.57
N GLN A 336 -1.82 2.84 18.31
CA GLN A 336 -1.55 3.70 19.44
C GLN A 336 -1.42 5.17 19.02
N ALA A 337 -0.63 5.44 17.98
CA ALA A 337 -0.47 6.78 17.42
C ALA A 337 -1.79 7.37 16.93
N TYR A 338 -2.59 6.55 16.26
CA TYR A 338 -3.91 6.94 15.77
C TYR A 338 -4.88 7.25 16.93
N GLU A 339 -4.93 6.42 17.97
CA GLU A 339 -5.77 6.65 19.15
C GLU A 339 -5.35 7.95 19.89
N GLN A 340 -4.05 8.22 20.01
CA GLN A 340 -3.55 9.49 20.55
C GLN A 340 -3.97 10.69 19.71
N LEU A 341 -3.91 10.55 18.38
CA LEU A 341 -4.37 11.58 17.46
C LEU A 341 -5.88 11.85 17.63
N GLN A 342 -6.72 10.80 17.70
CA GLN A 342 -8.17 10.95 17.86
C GLN A 342 -8.53 11.63 19.20
N GLN A 343 -7.83 11.29 20.27
CA GLN A 343 -8.00 11.97 21.57
C GLN A 343 -7.64 13.46 21.48
N ALA A 344 -6.56 13.80 20.76
CA ALA A 344 -6.16 15.18 20.55
C ALA A 344 -7.15 15.95 19.65
N TYR A 345 -7.77 15.29 18.67
CA TYR A 345 -8.81 15.89 17.82
C TYR A 345 -10.08 16.24 18.62
N GLY A 346 -10.46 15.43 19.62
CA GLY A 346 -11.59 15.73 20.49
C GLY A 346 -11.35 16.97 21.39
N LEU A 347 -10.09 17.38 21.57
CA LEU A 347 -9.69 18.53 22.38
C LEU A 347 -9.42 19.80 21.58
N LEU A 348 -9.28 19.71 20.26
CA LEU A 348 -8.94 20.84 19.40
C LEU A 348 -10.05 21.04 18.36
N ALA A 349 -10.86 22.08 18.55
CA ALA A 349 -11.61 22.64 17.45
C ALA A 349 -10.60 23.08 16.38
N TRP A 350 -10.61 22.42 15.20
CA TRP A 350 -9.71 22.73 14.09
C TRP A 350 -10.11 24.05 13.39
N GLY A 351 -10.22 25.09 14.15
CA GLY A 351 -10.65 26.38 13.64
C GLY A 351 -9.56 27.18 12.91
N GLU A 352 -8.28 26.82 13.03
CA GLU A 352 -7.20 27.64 12.48
C GLU A 352 -6.01 26.76 12.06
N VAL A 353 -6.06 26.23 10.82
CA VAL A 353 -4.87 25.72 10.09
C VAL A 353 -4.74 26.47 8.78
#